data_a1d43eb6149cb249ad7d71d5b163b86e
#
_entry.id   a1d43eb6149cb249ad7d71d5b163b86e
#
_cell.length_a   1.000
_cell.length_b   1.000
_cell.length_c   1.000
_cell.angle_alpha   90.00
_cell.angle_beta   90.00
_cell.angle_gamma   90.00
#
_symmetry.space_group_name_H-M   'P 1'
#
loop_
_entity.id
_entity.type
_entity.pdbx_description
1 polymer ?
#
loop_
_entity_poly.entity_id
_entity_poly.type
_entity_poly.pdbx_seq_one_letter_code
_entity_poly.pdbx_strand_id
1 'polypeptide(L)'
;VTSEQLSVGPALSSVSSDLDEAVHRCLVAGFEGTTAFPGTLKRLIDRGLGGVILFTRNVRDAEQVRELTDALRAIRPDLLVAIDNEGGGIGHLVGAGAPEVPGSYALGVADDPNLTARCADALAGHLATLGITASYAPVADLQRRADNPIVRTRSFGADPGLAARHLHAWITATEARGIASCAKHFPGHGGTETDSHHDLAVDPRPSDELRADLEPFRAAVAAGVPMLMSAHVVYPALDANRPATLSRRILGDLLRHEIGFDGVLVSDALEMKAIADRYGEAAGARIALAAGADQVIVAVPDLEVTLGCRDAVLDAVDSGRLSEERIWEAAGRVRRLAQRYATPAGVVAAWDAGAGLEAARRAVRSRALPRAVRGAHVVDLFPPPHPALNWGGEDLLTELRPLDPTASGTAVSGEPCDQSALVDGILRLAADSPLVVATCDAGIHPWQASFRDALLARRPDAVRVDTGLPEGGDLCSFGRGRVNLRAVAEVLSASL
;
A
#
# COMPACT_ATOMS: atom_id res chain seq x y z
N VAL A 1 53.34 -3.52 44.61
CA VAL A 1 52.05 -3.97 44.08
C VAL A 1 51.47 -2.75 43.38
N THR A 2 51.64 -2.69 42.11
CA THR A 2 51.19 -1.61 41.21
C THR A 2 49.73 -1.75 40.84
N SER A 3 48.93 -0.71 41.11
CA SER A 3 47.57 -0.57 40.66
C SER A 3 47.49 -0.21 39.17
N GLU A 4 47.05 -1.10 38.31
CA GLU A 4 46.70 -0.78 36.91
C GLU A 4 45.42 0.07 36.89
N GLN A 5 45.54 1.27 36.39
CA GLN A 5 44.41 2.13 36.03
C GLN A 5 43.76 1.55 34.76
N LEU A 6 42.52 1.10 34.90
CA LEU A 6 41.63 0.82 33.75
C LEU A 6 41.37 2.11 32.99
N SER A 7 41.85 2.20 31.75
CA SER A 7 41.58 3.29 30.84
C SER A 7 40.09 3.28 30.48
N VAL A 8 39.40 4.32 30.88
CA VAL A 8 38.04 4.63 30.40
C VAL A 8 38.16 4.90 28.88
N GLY A 9 37.41 4.12 28.09
CA GLY A 9 37.34 4.31 26.64
C GLY A 9 36.88 5.73 26.25
N PRO A 10 37.04 6.12 24.98
CA PRO A 10 36.79 7.49 24.55
C PRO A 10 35.37 7.91 24.88
N ALA A 11 35.22 9.06 25.50
CA ALA A 11 33.96 9.73 25.78
C ALA A 11 33.15 9.83 24.46
N LEU A 12 31.90 9.41 24.49
CA LEU A 12 30.94 9.71 23.44
C LEU A 12 30.98 11.21 23.19
N SER A 13 31.32 11.60 21.97
CA SER A 13 31.26 13.00 21.53
C SER A 13 29.85 13.51 21.82
N SER A 14 29.73 14.71 22.39
CA SER A 14 28.43 15.30 22.74
C SER A 14 27.71 15.68 21.44
N VAL A 15 26.91 14.74 20.89
CA VAL A 15 25.95 15.03 19.83
C VAL A 15 25.07 16.19 20.30
N SER A 16 24.96 17.26 19.50
CA SER A 16 24.13 18.41 19.89
C SER A 16 22.68 17.95 19.97
N SER A 17 21.91 18.49 20.93
CA SER A 17 20.47 18.19 21.08
C SER A 17 19.70 18.45 19.79
N ASP A 18 20.12 19.42 19.02
CA ASP A 18 19.50 19.84 17.78
C ASP A 18 19.72 18.83 16.66
N LEU A 19 20.92 18.24 16.56
CA LEU A 19 21.21 17.17 15.60
C LEU A 19 20.43 15.90 15.95
N ASP A 20 20.33 15.53 17.22
CA ASP A 20 19.52 14.39 17.68
C ASP A 20 18.03 14.61 17.30
N GLU A 21 17.47 15.81 17.50
CA GLU A 21 16.12 16.14 17.02
C GLU A 21 16.01 16.03 15.50
N ALA A 22 16.98 16.54 14.74
CA ALA A 22 16.96 16.45 13.28
C ALA A 22 16.98 15.01 12.80
N VAL A 23 17.75 14.12 13.42
CA VAL A 23 17.76 12.69 13.10
C VAL A 23 16.42 12.03 13.44
N HIS A 24 15.83 12.31 14.62
CA HIS A 24 14.51 11.81 14.96
C HIS A 24 13.45 12.24 13.93
N ARG A 25 13.55 13.44 13.40
CA ARG A 25 12.61 13.95 12.38
C ARG A 25 12.68 13.18 11.06
N CYS A 26 13.81 12.52 10.78
CA CYS A 26 13.97 11.65 9.62
C CYS A 26 13.39 10.24 9.82
N LEU A 27 12.77 9.92 10.97
CA LEU A 27 12.24 8.59 11.27
C LEU A 27 10.71 8.60 11.32
N VAL A 28 10.12 7.52 10.82
CA VAL A 28 8.69 7.17 10.97
C VAL A 28 8.62 5.84 11.69
N ALA A 29 7.94 5.78 12.83
CA ALA A 29 7.87 4.59 13.67
C ALA A 29 6.51 3.89 13.60
N GLY A 30 6.52 2.55 13.47
CA GLY A 30 5.40 1.69 13.84
C GLY A 30 5.38 1.45 15.34
N PHE A 31 4.24 1.07 15.88
CA PHE A 31 4.10 0.76 17.30
C PHE A 31 2.93 -0.20 17.56
N GLU A 32 2.87 -0.72 18.79
CA GLU A 32 1.77 -1.55 19.27
C GLU A 32 0.83 -0.74 20.16
N GLY A 33 -0.48 -1.03 20.08
CA GLY A 33 -1.49 -0.45 20.93
C GLY A 33 -2.56 0.33 20.18
N THR A 34 -3.76 0.36 20.76
CA THR A 34 -4.95 1.05 20.22
C THR A 34 -5.32 2.31 21.00
N THR A 35 -5.24 2.29 22.33
CA THR A 35 -5.59 3.43 23.23
C THR A 35 -4.42 3.90 24.06
N ALA A 36 -3.51 2.99 24.40
CA ALA A 36 -2.27 3.29 25.09
C ALA A 36 -1.10 2.91 24.17
N PHE A 37 -0.11 3.75 24.12
CA PHE A 37 1.12 3.50 23.38
C PHE A 37 2.34 3.45 24.30
N PRO A 38 3.43 2.77 23.90
CA PRO A 38 4.61 2.60 24.73
C PRO A 38 5.22 3.93 25.18
N GLY A 39 5.69 4.01 26.43
CA GLY A 39 6.38 5.19 26.94
C GLY A 39 7.63 5.56 26.12
N THR A 40 8.25 4.58 25.47
CA THR A 40 9.35 4.80 24.52
C THR A 40 8.88 5.61 23.31
N LEU A 41 7.70 5.32 22.75
CA LEU A 41 7.13 6.12 21.65
C LEU A 41 6.93 7.57 22.07
N LYS A 42 6.38 7.80 23.29
CA LYS A 42 6.25 9.16 23.80
C LYS A 42 7.58 9.89 23.84
N ARG A 43 8.64 9.25 24.34
CA ARG A 43 9.98 9.86 24.38
C ARG A 43 10.54 10.17 22.98
N LEU A 44 10.30 9.28 22.00
CA LEU A 44 10.71 9.52 20.60
C LEU A 44 9.98 10.74 20.02
N ILE A 45 8.67 10.87 20.28
CA ILE A 45 7.86 12.01 19.82
C ILE A 45 8.35 13.31 20.48
N ASP A 46 8.57 13.30 21.81
CA ASP A 46 9.10 14.45 22.56
C ASP A 46 10.48 14.90 22.02
N ARG A 47 11.29 13.95 21.54
CA ARG A 47 12.61 14.20 20.96
C ARG A 47 12.61 14.59 19.48
N GLY A 48 11.45 14.62 18.85
CA GLY A 48 11.37 15.10 17.47
C GLY A 48 11.01 14.08 16.41
N LEU A 49 10.53 12.87 16.77
CA LEU A 49 10.11 11.88 15.81
C LEU A 49 9.29 12.50 14.68
N GLY A 50 9.65 12.24 13.40
CA GLY A 50 9.04 12.86 12.24
C GLY A 50 7.63 12.39 11.95
N GLY A 51 7.31 11.13 12.30
CA GLY A 51 5.98 10.57 12.11
C GLY A 51 5.79 9.22 12.76
N VAL A 52 4.53 8.79 12.78
CA VAL A 52 4.12 7.42 13.10
C VAL A 52 3.33 6.85 11.93
N ILE A 53 3.39 5.53 11.76
CA ILE A 53 2.56 4.79 10.79
C ILE A 53 1.60 3.87 11.54
N LEU A 54 0.30 3.95 11.18
CA LEU A 54 -0.76 3.12 11.72
C LEU A 54 -1.01 1.90 10.82
N PHE A 55 -1.35 0.79 11.45
CA PHE A 55 -1.76 -0.46 10.80
C PHE A 55 -3.04 -0.98 11.44
N THR A 56 -3.62 -2.04 10.91
CA THR A 56 -4.81 -2.70 11.47
C THR A 56 -4.67 -3.00 12.97
N ARG A 57 -3.46 -3.32 13.46
CA ARG A 57 -3.18 -3.54 14.89
C ARG A 57 -3.42 -2.30 15.79
N ASN A 58 -3.48 -1.12 15.20
CA ASN A 58 -3.75 0.14 15.89
C ASN A 58 -5.21 0.58 15.80
N VAL A 59 -6.08 -0.21 15.12
CA VAL A 59 -7.43 0.17 14.75
C VAL A 59 -8.44 -0.79 15.37
N ARG A 60 -9.41 -0.26 16.11
CA ARG A 60 -10.59 -0.95 16.61
C ARG A 60 -11.86 -0.35 16.01
N ASP A 61 -12.06 0.95 16.19
CA ASP A 61 -13.18 1.73 15.68
C ASP A 61 -12.76 3.19 15.45
N ALA A 62 -13.63 3.99 14.82
CA ALA A 62 -13.33 5.38 14.45
C ALA A 62 -13.07 6.29 15.66
N GLU A 63 -13.84 6.12 16.75
CA GLU A 63 -13.70 6.92 17.96
C GLU A 63 -12.33 6.66 18.61
N GLN A 64 -11.97 5.39 18.74
CA GLN A 64 -10.68 5.00 19.30
C GLN A 64 -9.50 5.51 18.44
N VAL A 65 -9.57 5.43 17.11
CA VAL A 65 -8.50 5.96 16.25
C VAL A 65 -8.37 7.46 16.42
N ARG A 66 -9.50 8.19 16.53
CA ARG A 66 -9.50 9.63 16.76
C ARG A 66 -8.86 9.97 18.11
N GLU A 67 -9.22 9.26 19.17
CA GLU A 67 -8.61 9.43 20.49
C GLU A 67 -7.10 9.16 20.47
N LEU A 68 -6.67 8.11 19.77
CA LEU A 68 -5.25 7.77 19.62
C LEU A 68 -4.50 8.89 18.89
N THR A 69 -5.00 9.37 17.77
CA THR A 69 -4.33 10.43 16.99
C THR A 69 -4.29 11.75 17.75
N ASP A 70 -5.36 12.09 18.49
CA ASP A 70 -5.40 13.26 19.34
C ASP A 70 -4.38 13.15 20.49
N ALA A 71 -4.25 11.99 21.13
CA ALA A 71 -3.27 11.73 22.19
C ALA A 71 -1.82 11.82 21.67
N LEU A 72 -1.54 11.30 20.48
CA LEU A 72 -0.22 11.41 19.85
C LEU A 72 0.13 12.85 19.53
N ARG A 73 -0.80 13.60 18.96
CA ARG A 73 -0.62 15.01 18.58
C ARG A 73 -0.65 15.97 19.75
N ALA A 74 -1.23 15.58 20.90
CA ALA A 74 -1.12 16.34 22.14
C ALA A 74 0.32 16.39 22.68
N ILE A 75 1.16 15.38 22.36
CA ILE A 75 2.59 15.40 22.68
C ILE A 75 3.31 16.36 21.72
N ARG A 76 3.01 16.25 20.40
CA ARG A 76 3.62 17.09 19.37
C ARG A 76 2.60 17.42 18.28
N PRO A 77 2.13 18.68 18.18
CA PRO A 77 1.07 19.08 17.25
C PRO A 77 1.40 18.88 15.76
N ASP A 78 2.67 18.96 15.38
CA ASP A 78 3.17 18.76 14.02
C ASP A 78 3.64 17.32 13.74
N LEU A 79 3.31 16.34 14.58
CA LEU A 79 3.58 14.93 14.32
C LEU A 79 2.78 14.46 13.09
N LEU A 80 3.48 13.90 12.10
CA LEU A 80 2.80 13.23 10.98
C LEU A 80 2.23 11.89 11.45
N VAL A 81 0.94 11.67 11.19
CA VAL A 81 0.28 10.38 11.39
C VAL A 81 -0.06 9.83 10.02
N ALA A 82 0.63 8.79 9.61
CA ALA A 82 0.54 8.20 8.29
C ALA A 82 -0.16 6.83 8.31
N ILE A 83 -0.72 6.44 7.17
CA ILE A 83 -1.34 5.12 6.97
C ILE A 83 -1.32 4.74 5.49
N ASP A 84 -1.27 3.43 5.19
CA ASP A 84 -1.58 2.91 3.87
C ASP A 84 -3.09 2.82 3.70
N ASN A 85 -3.63 3.56 2.75
CA ASN A 85 -5.04 3.57 2.43
C ASN A 85 -5.25 3.82 0.92
N GLU A 86 -5.00 2.78 0.12
CA GLU A 86 -5.02 2.81 -1.34
C GLU A 86 -6.42 2.53 -1.93
N GLY A 87 -7.34 2.03 -1.09
CA GLY A 87 -8.57 1.43 -1.56
C GLY A 87 -8.37 -0.03 -2.02
N GLY A 88 -9.44 -0.69 -2.43
CA GLY A 88 -9.39 -2.10 -2.83
C GLY A 88 -8.89 -3.01 -1.70
N GLY A 89 -7.82 -3.76 -1.97
CA GLY A 89 -7.22 -4.69 -1.00
C GLY A 89 -6.23 -4.06 -0.03
N ILE A 90 -5.93 -2.76 -0.12
CA ILE A 90 -5.00 -2.06 0.80
C ILE A 90 -5.75 -0.99 1.59
N GLY A 91 -6.06 -1.32 2.83
CA GLY A 91 -6.68 -0.39 3.77
C GLY A 91 -6.67 -0.97 5.20
N HIS A 92 -6.18 -0.19 6.14
CA HIS A 92 -6.06 -0.62 7.54
C HIS A 92 -7.19 -0.10 8.43
N LEU A 93 -8.19 0.61 7.86
CA LEU A 93 -9.27 1.27 8.59
C LEU A 93 -10.64 0.58 8.46
N VAL A 94 -10.68 -0.69 8.09
CA VAL A 94 -11.94 -1.44 7.93
C VAL A 94 -12.78 -1.37 9.21
N GLY A 95 -12.17 -1.59 10.39
CA GLY A 95 -12.83 -1.48 11.69
C GLY A 95 -13.30 -0.06 12.04
N ALA A 96 -12.75 0.96 11.40
CA ALA A 96 -13.09 2.38 11.62
C ALA A 96 -14.12 2.93 10.61
N GLY A 97 -14.77 2.07 9.81
CA GLY A 97 -15.81 2.50 8.87
C GLY A 97 -15.29 3.26 7.65
N ALA A 98 -14.13 2.86 7.14
CA ALA A 98 -13.57 3.48 5.93
C ALA A 98 -14.55 3.43 4.75
N PRO A 99 -14.60 4.47 3.91
CA PRO A 99 -15.34 4.43 2.66
C PRO A 99 -14.86 3.28 1.78
N GLU A 100 -15.80 2.53 1.24
CA GLU A 100 -15.50 1.43 0.34
C GLU A 100 -15.26 1.96 -1.07
N VAL A 101 -14.02 1.84 -1.55
CA VAL A 101 -13.62 2.22 -2.91
C VAL A 101 -12.87 1.05 -3.57
N PRO A 102 -12.99 0.87 -4.89
CA PRO A 102 -12.27 -0.18 -5.58
C PRO A 102 -10.78 0.15 -5.65
N GLY A 103 -9.95 -0.85 -5.94
CA GLY A 103 -8.54 -0.66 -6.24
C GLY A 103 -8.33 0.17 -7.51
N SER A 104 -7.12 0.73 -7.64
CA SER A 104 -6.77 1.65 -8.73
C SER A 104 -6.97 1.05 -10.12
N TYR A 105 -6.83 -0.28 -10.29
CA TYR A 105 -7.03 -0.91 -11.60
C TYR A 105 -8.48 -0.79 -12.07
N ALA A 106 -9.45 -0.99 -11.19
CA ALA A 106 -10.85 -0.80 -11.51
C ALA A 106 -11.15 0.68 -11.87
N LEU A 107 -10.52 1.64 -11.16
CA LEU A 107 -10.62 3.06 -11.52
C LEU A 107 -10.04 3.34 -12.91
N GLY A 108 -8.89 2.77 -13.24
CA GLY A 108 -8.28 2.86 -14.57
C GLY A 108 -9.14 2.24 -15.67
N VAL A 109 -9.79 1.10 -15.40
CA VAL A 109 -10.73 0.44 -16.33
C VAL A 109 -12.00 1.26 -16.54
N ALA A 110 -12.49 1.95 -15.52
CA ALA A 110 -13.61 2.89 -15.62
C ALA A 110 -13.23 4.13 -16.46
N ASP A 111 -11.95 4.50 -16.49
CA ASP A 111 -11.33 5.63 -17.18
C ASP A 111 -12.11 6.96 -16.99
N ASP A 112 -12.46 7.22 -15.74
CA ASP A 112 -13.13 8.47 -15.34
C ASP A 112 -12.34 9.14 -14.19
N PRO A 113 -11.43 10.10 -14.50
CA PRO A 113 -10.66 10.82 -13.49
C PRO A 113 -11.53 11.59 -12.47
N ASN A 114 -12.72 12.05 -12.84
CA ASN A 114 -13.62 12.72 -11.88
C ASN A 114 -14.14 11.72 -10.84
N LEU A 115 -14.43 10.50 -11.27
CA LEU A 115 -14.85 9.44 -10.36
C LEU A 115 -13.69 9.02 -9.45
N THR A 116 -12.46 8.95 -9.98
CA THR A 116 -11.25 8.75 -9.18
C THR A 116 -11.08 9.84 -8.13
N ALA A 117 -11.29 11.13 -8.50
CA ALA A 117 -11.24 12.23 -7.55
C ALA A 117 -12.27 12.08 -6.43
N ARG A 118 -13.52 11.68 -6.75
CA ARG A 118 -14.58 11.46 -5.73
C ARG A 118 -14.22 10.30 -4.79
N CYS A 119 -13.63 9.21 -5.29
CA CYS A 119 -13.14 8.11 -4.47
C CYS A 119 -11.99 8.54 -3.54
N ALA A 120 -11.01 9.26 -4.06
CA ALA A 120 -9.90 9.79 -3.29
C ALA A 120 -10.35 10.82 -2.24
N ASP A 121 -11.30 11.70 -2.60
CA ASP A 121 -11.93 12.66 -1.69
C ASP A 121 -12.63 11.96 -0.52
N ALA A 122 -13.34 10.86 -0.77
CA ALA A 122 -14.01 10.08 0.27
C ALA A 122 -12.99 9.46 1.24
N LEU A 123 -11.94 8.82 0.72
CA LEU A 123 -10.87 8.24 1.56
C LEU A 123 -10.18 9.33 2.38
N ALA A 124 -9.74 10.42 1.75
CA ALA A 124 -9.04 11.50 2.42
C ALA A 124 -9.94 12.24 3.44
N GLY A 125 -11.22 12.42 3.12
CA GLY A 125 -12.19 12.99 4.06
C GLY A 125 -12.34 12.13 5.31
N HIS A 126 -12.39 10.81 5.16
CA HIS A 126 -12.41 9.89 6.30
C HIS A 126 -11.12 9.99 7.13
N LEU A 127 -9.93 9.99 6.50
CA LEU A 127 -8.65 10.16 7.19
C LEU A 127 -8.63 11.45 8.02
N ALA A 128 -9.12 12.55 7.45
CA ALA A 128 -9.20 13.84 8.15
C ALA A 128 -10.08 13.76 9.41
N THR A 129 -11.23 13.05 9.38
CA THR A 129 -12.08 12.86 10.56
C THR A 129 -11.38 12.09 11.68
N LEU A 130 -10.44 11.21 11.32
CA LEU A 130 -9.67 10.40 12.26
C LEU A 130 -8.39 11.09 12.76
N GLY A 131 -8.10 12.33 12.31
CA GLY A 131 -6.88 13.04 12.67
C GLY A 131 -5.60 12.50 12.03
N ILE A 132 -5.72 11.62 11.02
CA ILE A 132 -4.62 11.13 10.19
C ILE A 132 -4.23 12.23 9.20
N THR A 133 -2.94 12.44 8.97
CA THR A 133 -2.42 13.60 8.24
C THR A 133 -1.70 13.25 6.95
N ALA A 134 -1.34 11.97 6.77
CA ALA A 134 -0.67 11.49 5.56
C ALA A 134 -1.23 10.14 5.10
N SER A 135 -1.37 9.98 3.79
CA SER A 135 -1.76 8.72 3.15
C SER A 135 -0.63 8.26 2.22
N TYR A 136 -0.12 7.05 2.43
CA TYR A 136 0.83 6.43 1.51
C TYR A 136 0.08 5.86 0.31
N ALA A 137 -0.55 6.75 -0.44
CA ALA A 137 -1.27 6.57 -1.69
C ALA A 137 -1.21 7.87 -2.50
N PRO A 138 -1.36 7.83 -3.82
CA PRO A 138 -1.72 6.69 -4.68
C PRO A 138 -0.52 5.85 -5.14
N VAL A 139 -0.83 4.65 -5.70
CA VAL A 139 0.18 3.84 -6.38
C VAL A 139 0.39 4.36 -7.80
N ALA A 140 1.64 4.73 -8.11
CA ALA A 140 2.06 5.23 -9.42
C ALA A 140 2.72 4.16 -10.29
N ASP A 141 2.89 2.95 -9.76
CA ASP A 141 3.44 1.82 -10.50
C ASP A 141 2.55 1.43 -11.67
N LEU A 142 3.14 1.11 -12.81
CA LEU A 142 2.43 0.58 -13.96
C LEU A 142 2.41 -0.94 -13.95
N GLN A 143 1.29 -1.56 -14.33
CA GLN A 143 1.17 -3.01 -14.46
C GLN A 143 1.90 -3.47 -15.73
N ARG A 144 3.18 -3.85 -15.60
CA ARG A 144 4.02 -4.23 -16.73
C ARG A 144 4.03 -5.72 -17.02
N ARG A 145 3.81 -6.55 -16.00
CA ARG A 145 3.88 -8.01 -16.09
C ARG A 145 2.59 -8.62 -15.55
N ALA A 146 2.01 -9.55 -16.29
CA ALA A 146 0.81 -10.27 -15.86
C ALA A 146 1.04 -11.11 -14.58
N ASP A 147 2.27 -11.56 -14.35
CA ASP A 147 2.71 -12.36 -13.23
C ASP A 147 3.38 -11.54 -12.11
N ASN A 148 3.34 -10.21 -12.17
CA ASN A 148 3.82 -9.37 -11.08
C ASN A 148 3.05 -9.71 -9.79
N PRO A 149 3.75 -10.03 -8.66
CA PRO A 149 3.09 -10.57 -7.48
C PRO A 149 2.43 -9.52 -6.57
N ILE A 150 2.76 -8.22 -6.71
CA ILE A 150 2.39 -7.21 -5.71
C ILE A 150 1.67 -5.97 -6.27
N VAL A 151 1.94 -5.54 -7.50
CA VAL A 151 1.34 -4.32 -8.06
C VAL A 151 -0.10 -4.58 -8.50
N ARG A 152 -0.32 -5.43 -9.47
CA ARG A 152 -1.62 -5.97 -9.91
C ARG A 152 -2.78 -4.94 -9.87
N THR A 153 -3.83 -5.22 -9.10
CA THR A 153 -5.02 -4.36 -8.96
C THR A 153 -4.76 -3.04 -8.21
N ARG A 154 -3.54 -2.84 -7.69
CA ARG A 154 -3.10 -1.58 -7.07
C ARG A 154 -2.70 -0.52 -8.11
N SER A 155 -2.29 -0.92 -9.33
CA SER A 155 -1.95 -0.02 -10.43
C SER A 155 -3.21 0.52 -11.12
N PHE A 156 -3.15 1.74 -11.68
CA PHE A 156 -4.19 2.23 -12.59
C PHE A 156 -4.19 1.52 -13.95
N GLY A 157 -3.18 0.71 -14.26
CA GLY A 157 -3.04 -0.05 -15.49
C GLY A 157 -1.64 0.03 -16.09
N ALA A 158 -1.51 -0.40 -17.36
CA ALA A 158 -0.23 -0.44 -18.06
C ALA A 158 0.08 0.83 -18.87
N ASP A 159 -0.93 1.67 -19.15
CA ASP A 159 -0.76 2.89 -19.94
C ASP A 159 -0.29 4.06 -19.08
N PRO A 160 0.88 4.67 -19.37
CA PRO A 160 1.42 5.76 -18.57
C PRO A 160 0.54 7.01 -18.56
N GLY A 161 -0.08 7.34 -19.69
CA GLY A 161 -0.93 8.52 -19.84
C GLY A 161 -2.25 8.38 -19.06
N LEU A 162 -2.84 7.17 -19.07
CA LEU A 162 -4.00 6.86 -18.24
C LEU A 162 -3.64 7.00 -16.76
N ALA A 163 -2.56 6.35 -16.31
CA ALA A 163 -2.12 6.43 -14.92
C ALA A 163 -1.85 7.88 -14.50
N ALA A 164 -1.22 8.69 -15.35
CA ALA A 164 -0.95 10.10 -15.08
C ALA A 164 -2.22 10.93 -14.84
N ARG A 165 -3.29 10.72 -15.64
CA ARG A 165 -4.58 11.42 -15.45
C ARG A 165 -5.24 11.06 -14.12
N HIS A 166 -5.24 9.78 -13.78
CA HIS A 166 -5.83 9.29 -12.52
C HIS A 166 -5.02 9.72 -11.30
N LEU A 167 -3.67 9.69 -11.37
CA LEU A 167 -2.79 10.18 -10.32
C LEU A 167 -3.03 11.67 -10.04
N HIS A 168 -3.11 12.50 -11.08
CA HIS A 168 -3.41 13.91 -10.92
C HIS A 168 -4.74 14.12 -10.18
N ALA A 169 -5.79 13.41 -10.59
CA ALA A 169 -7.11 13.49 -9.97
C ALA A 169 -7.10 13.05 -8.50
N TRP A 170 -6.42 11.95 -8.19
CA TRP A 170 -6.28 11.41 -6.84
C TRP A 170 -5.51 12.37 -5.93
N ILE A 171 -4.32 12.80 -6.34
CA ILE A 171 -3.47 13.73 -5.58
C ILE A 171 -4.22 15.02 -5.28
N THR A 172 -4.81 15.64 -6.30
CA THR A 172 -5.54 16.91 -6.14
C THR A 172 -6.69 16.81 -5.14
N ALA A 173 -7.46 15.72 -5.20
CA ALA A 173 -8.59 15.49 -4.29
C ALA A 173 -8.12 15.23 -2.84
N THR A 174 -7.06 14.43 -2.67
CA THR A 174 -6.47 14.14 -1.36
C THR A 174 -5.91 15.40 -0.70
N GLU A 175 -5.16 16.20 -1.46
CA GLU A 175 -4.58 17.47 -1.01
C GLU A 175 -5.66 18.49 -0.62
N ALA A 176 -6.78 18.54 -1.35
CA ALA A 176 -7.91 19.43 -1.03
C ALA A 176 -8.53 19.13 0.35
N ARG A 177 -8.37 17.91 0.87
CA ARG A 177 -8.80 17.51 2.22
C ARG A 177 -7.74 17.79 3.30
N GLY A 178 -6.58 18.35 2.94
CA GLY A 178 -5.49 18.61 3.88
C GLY A 178 -4.76 17.33 4.33
N ILE A 179 -4.77 16.28 3.52
CA ILE A 179 -4.03 15.03 3.73
C ILE A 179 -2.85 14.99 2.77
N ALA A 180 -1.64 14.78 3.31
CA ALA A 180 -0.45 14.61 2.48
C ALA A 180 -0.53 13.30 1.70
N SER A 181 -0.58 13.39 0.36
CA SER A 181 -0.51 12.22 -0.52
C SER A 181 0.93 11.78 -0.76
N CYS A 182 1.14 10.48 -1.01
CA CYS A 182 2.44 9.89 -1.28
C CYS A 182 2.38 8.95 -2.48
N ALA A 183 2.89 9.37 -3.62
CA ALA A 183 2.94 8.50 -4.80
C ALA A 183 4.06 7.45 -4.66
N LYS A 184 3.79 6.19 -5.04
CA LYS A 184 4.68 5.05 -4.80
C LYS A 184 4.60 3.99 -5.90
N HIS A 185 5.64 3.17 -6.08
CA HIS A 185 6.95 3.09 -5.42
C HIS A 185 8.04 3.48 -6.43
N PHE A 186 8.68 4.62 -6.26
CA PHE A 186 9.64 5.16 -7.22
C PHE A 186 10.89 4.27 -7.37
N PRO A 187 11.37 3.98 -8.59
CA PRO A 187 10.94 4.48 -9.91
C PRO A 187 9.91 3.61 -10.66
N GLY A 188 9.25 2.66 -9.98
CA GLY A 188 8.18 1.80 -10.51
C GLY A 188 8.41 0.32 -10.23
N HIS A 189 7.50 -0.36 -9.54
CA HIS A 189 7.62 -1.75 -9.08
C HIS A 189 6.96 -2.77 -10.03
N GLY A 190 6.33 -2.31 -11.13
CA GLY A 190 5.48 -3.18 -11.95
C GLY A 190 6.19 -4.18 -12.86
N GLY A 191 7.51 -4.03 -13.07
CA GLY A 191 8.31 -4.92 -13.93
C GLY A 191 8.99 -6.08 -13.20
N THR A 192 8.81 -6.23 -11.88
CA THR A 192 9.47 -7.26 -11.08
C THR A 192 8.73 -8.59 -11.12
N GLU A 193 9.50 -9.69 -10.99
CA GLU A 193 9.00 -11.06 -10.83
C GLU A 193 8.89 -11.47 -9.35
N THR A 194 9.56 -10.75 -8.47
CA THR A 194 9.65 -11.04 -7.05
C THR A 194 8.98 -9.94 -6.24
N ASP A 195 8.29 -10.34 -5.18
CA ASP A 195 7.77 -9.43 -4.18
C ASP A 195 8.86 -9.02 -3.19
N SER A 196 9.08 -7.72 -3.05
CA SER A 196 10.08 -7.14 -2.14
C SER A 196 9.82 -7.40 -0.65
N HIS A 197 8.62 -7.85 -0.28
CA HIS A 197 8.32 -8.34 1.07
C HIS A 197 8.96 -9.70 1.37
N HIS A 198 9.28 -10.48 0.33
CA HIS A 198 9.77 -11.85 0.47
C HIS A 198 11.23 -12.03 0.09
N ASP A 199 11.75 -11.24 -0.86
CA ASP A 199 13.16 -11.27 -1.28
C ASP A 199 13.50 -9.98 -2.04
N LEU A 200 14.77 -9.83 -2.44
CA LEU A 200 15.22 -8.70 -3.25
C LEU A 200 14.60 -8.77 -4.66
N ALA A 201 13.69 -7.84 -4.92
CA ALA A 201 13.11 -7.70 -6.25
C ALA A 201 14.11 -7.06 -7.22
N VAL A 202 14.12 -7.55 -8.46
CA VAL A 202 14.94 -7.01 -9.56
C VAL A 202 14.03 -6.71 -10.74
N ASP A 203 14.18 -5.53 -11.33
CA ASP A 203 13.59 -5.19 -12.61
C ASP A 203 14.70 -5.15 -13.68
N PRO A 204 14.83 -6.21 -14.49
CA PRO A 204 15.95 -6.34 -15.43
C PRO A 204 15.77 -5.55 -16.72
N ARG A 205 14.66 -4.82 -16.89
CA ARG A 205 14.33 -4.11 -18.12
C ARG A 205 15.39 -3.04 -18.46
N PRO A 206 15.59 -2.77 -19.76
CA PRO A 206 16.53 -1.73 -20.20
C PRO A 206 16.02 -0.32 -19.86
N SER A 207 16.91 0.65 -19.88
CA SER A 207 16.64 2.01 -19.41
C SER A 207 15.58 2.77 -20.22
N ASP A 208 15.39 2.46 -21.50
CA ASP A 208 14.37 3.04 -22.35
C ASP A 208 12.95 2.59 -21.96
N GLU A 209 12.78 1.31 -21.59
CA GLU A 209 11.51 0.82 -21.04
C GLU A 209 11.22 1.42 -19.65
N LEU A 210 12.23 1.49 -18.78
CA LEU A 210 12.08 2.09 -17.44
C LEU A 210 11.73 3.58 -17.51
N ARG A 211 12.14 4.30 -18.59
CA ARG A 211 11.78 5.72 -18.78
C ARG A 211 10.28 5.93 -18.94
N ALA A 212 9.55 4.98 -19.52
CA ALA A 212 8.10 5.06 -19.62
C ALA A 212 7.42 4.90 -18.24
N ASP A 213 8.04 4.19 -17.29
CA ASP A 213 7.55 4.02 -15.94
C ASP A 213 7.73 5.29 -15.08
N LEU A 214 8.59 6.22 -15.51
CA LEU A 214 8.78 7.50 -14.83
C LEU A 214 7.67 8.52 -15.15
N GLU A 215 6.88 8.31 -16.21
CA GLU A 215 5.84 9.27 -16.61
C GLU A 215 4.78 9.49 -15.52
N PRO A 216 4.21 8.45 -14.86
CA PRO A 216 3.31 8.64 -13.74
C PRO A 216 3.92 9.44 -12.58
N PHE A 217 5.20 9.23 -12.29
CA PHE A 217 5.90 9.99 -11.23
C PHE A 217 6.15 11.45 -11.63
N ARG A 218 6.50 11.72 -12.90
CA ARG A 218 6.58 13.09 -13.44
C ARG A 218 5.23 13.79 -13.34
N ALA A 219 4.15 13.11 -13.68
CA ALA A 219 2.79 13.62 -13.53
C ALA A 219 2.41 13.89 -12.06
N ALA A 220 2.79 13.00 -11.15
CA ALA A 220 2.58 13.20 -9.71
C ALA A 220 3.34 14.44 -9.19
N VAL A 221 4.61 14.62 -9.60
CA VAL A 221 5.41 15.81 -9.26
C VAL A 221 4.76 17.08 -9.85
N ALA A 222 4.32 17.04 -11.11
CA ALA A 222 3.61 18.16 -11.75
C ALA A 222 2.27 18.49 -11.07
N ALA A 223 1.58 17.49 -10.50
CA ALA A 223 0.39 17.67 -9.67
C ALA A 223 0.67 18.24 -8.27
N GLY A 224 1.95 18.41 -7.91
CA GLY A 224 2.37 18.96 -6.61
C GLY A 224 2.34 17.95 -5.47
N VAL A 225 2.52 16.63 -5.75
CA VAL A 225 2.55 15.60 -4.71
C VAL A 225 3.57 15.97 -3.61
N PRO A 226 3.18 16.00 -2.34
CA PRO A 226 4.08 16.41 -1.26
C PRO A 226 5.08 15.33 -0.86
N MET A 227 4.76 14.06 -1.12
CA MET A 227 5.60 12.92 -0.76
C MET A 227 5.74 11.93 -1.92
N LEU A 228 6.93 11.31 -2.01
CA LEU A 228 7.16 10.12 -2.83
C LEU A 228 7.78 9.02 -1.97
N MET A 229 7.42 7.76 -2.24
CA MET A 229 8.02 6.61 -1.58
C MET A 229 8.90 5.84 -2.55
N SER A 230 10.12 5.47 -2.11
CA SER A 230 11.08 4.72 -2.92
C SER A 230 10.84 3.22 -2.85
N ALA A 231 11.13 2.50 -3.94
CA ALA A 231 11.00 1.04 -4.03
C ALA A 231 12.26 0.31 -3.51
N HIS A 232 12.07 -0.86 -2.87
CA HIS A 232 13.15 -1.78 -2.53
C HIS A 232 13.49 -2.73 -3.69
N VAL A 233 13.73 -2.15 -4.88
CA VAL A 233 13.97 -2.89 -6.13
C VAL A 233 15.30 -2.48 -6.73
N VAL A 234 16.05 -3.45 -7.24
CA VAL A 234 17.26 -3.22 -8.03
C VAL A 234 16.89 -3.06 -9.50
N TYR A 235 17.41 -2.02 -10.11
CA TYR A 235 17.27 -1.73 -11.55
C TYR A 235 18.66 -1.74 -12.19
N PRO A 236 19.14 -2.87 -12.74
CA PRO A 236 20.52 -2.97 -13.24
C PRO A 236 20.87 -1.92 -14.29
N ALA A 237 19.90 -1.47 -15.07
CA ALA A 237 20.09 -0.40 -16.07
C ALA A 237 20.29 1.01 -15.44
N LEU A 238 19.87 1.22 -14.18
CA LEU A 238 20.04 2.48 -13.45
C LEU A 238 21.15 2.37 -12.40
N ASP A 239 21.09 1.36 -11.53
CA ASP A 239 22.12 1.02 -10.53
C ASP A 239 22.07 -0.50 -10.27
N ALA A 240 23.10 -1.21 -10.74
CA ALA A 240 23.18 -2.67 -10.61
C ALA A 240 23.54 -3.15 -9.18
N ASN A 241 23.99 -2.23 -8.31
CA ASN A 241 24.59 -2.61 -7.02
C ASN A 241 23.64 -2.42 -5.84
N ARG A 242 22.60 -1.60 -5.97
CA ARG A 242 21.75 -1.19 -4.86
C ARG A 242 20.28 -1.10 -5.27
N PRO A 243 19.35 -1.46 -4.37
CA PRO A 243 17.93 -1.14 -4.58
C PRO A 243 17.73 0.38 -4.60
N ALA A 244 16.67 0.84 -5.26
CA ALA A 244 16.41 2.27 -5.47
C ALA A 244 16.47 3.07 -4.16
N THR A 245 15.88 2.57 -3.08
CA THR A 245 15.91 3.21 -1.75
C THR A 245 17.33 3.50 -1.24
N LEU A 246 18.33 2.72 -1.64
CA LEU A 246 19.72 2.86 -1.20
C LEU A 246 20.64 3.44 -2.29
N SER A 247 20.09 3.86 -3.43
CA SER A 247 20.83 4.33 -4.59
C SER A 247 20.80 5.86 -4.71
N ARG A 248 21.96 6.51 -4.47
CA ARG A 248 22.11 7.94 -4.72
C ARG A 248 21.83 8.31 -6.19
N ARG A 249 22.21 7.42 -7.12
CA ARG A 249 21.98 7.62 -8.55
C ARG A 249 20.48 7.70 -8.88
N ILE A 250 19.65 6.89 -8.19
CA ILE A 250 18.21 6.89 -8.41
C ILE A 250 17.54 8.01 -7.61
N LEU A 251 17.85 8.16 -6.33
CA LEU A 251 17.17 9.14 -5.48
C LEU A 251 17.71 10.56 -5.69
N GLY A 252 19.02 10.71 -5.85
CA GLY A 252 19.67 12.02 -6.06
C GLY A 252 19.60 12.46 -7.53
N ASP A 253 20.27 11.72 -8.42
CA ASP A 253 20.46 12.19 -9.79
C ASP A 253 19.17 12.11 -10.61
N LEU A 254 18.46 10.98 -10.58
CA LEU A 254 17.25 10.80 -11.36
C LEU A 254 16.05 11.55 -10.73
N LEU A 255 15.75 11.34 -9.45
CA LEU A 255 14.54 11.91 -8.84
C LEU A 255 14.70 13.40 -8.53
N ARG A 256 15.77 13.79 -7.79
CA ARG A 256 15.95 15.18 -7.38
C ARG A 256 16.36 16.09 -8.53
N HIS A 257 17.39 15.68 -9.32
CA HIS A 257 17.95 16.57 -10.34
C HIS A 257 17.24 16.46 -11.69
N GLU A 258 16.93 15.24 -12.20
CA GLU A 258 16.32 15.10 -13.52
C GLU A 258 14.79 15.35 -13.47
N ILE A 259 14.08 14.73 -12.52
CA ILE A 259 12.62 14.88 -12.38
C ILE A 259 12.26 16.18 -11.65
N GLY A 260 13.14 16.66 -10.76
CA GLY A 260 12.95 17.93 -10.05
C GLY A 260 12.03 17.84 -8.84
N PHE A 261 11.94 16.66 -8.18
CA PHE A 261 11.12 16.51 -6.99
C PHE A 261 11.78 17.18 -5.77
N ASP A 262 11.10 18.13 -5.13
CA ASP A 262 11.56 18.83 -3.92
C ASP A 262 10.73 18.55 -2.65
N GLY A 263 9.72 17.68 -2.73
CA GLY A 263 8.94 17.21 -1.58
C GLY A 263 9.71 16.21 -0.72
N VAL A 264 9.02 15.60 0.25
CA VAL A 264 9.60 14.60 1.16
C VAL A 264 9.70 13.25 0.45
N LEU A 265 10.90 12.72 0.37
CA LEU A 265 11.17 11.36 -0.10
C LEU A 265 11.24 10.43 1.10
N VAL A 266 10.29 9.50 1.19
CA VAL A 266 10.25 8.48 2.23
C VAL A 266 10.67 7.12 1.67
N SER A 267 11.35 6.29 2.48
CA SER A 267 11.61 4.89 2.09
C SER A 267 10.34 4.06 2.17
N ASP A 268 10.28 2.94 1.47
CA ASP A 268 9.41 1.84 1.90
C ASP A 268 9.91 1.28 3.24
N ALA A 269 9.14 0.38 3.86
CA ALA A 269 9.43 -0.14 5.20
C ALA A 269 10.74 -0.93 5.24
N LEU A 270 11.68 -0.53 6.11
CA LEU A 270 13.04 -1.08 6.14
C LEU A 270 13.13 -2.52 6.62
N GLU A 271 12.13 -3.02 7.35
CA GLU A 271 12.04 -4.41 7.77
C GLU A 271 11.66 -5.38 6.65
N MET A 272 11.28 -4.89 5.46
CA MET A 272 11.06 -5.76 4.30
C MET A 272 12.35 -6.50 3.95
N LYS A 273 12.23 -7.80 3.64
CA LYS A 273 13.39 -8.70 3.47
C LYS A 273 14.40 -8.21 2.44
N ALA A 274 13.95 -7.48 1.42
CA ALA A 274 14.84 -6.85 0.44
C ALA A 274 15.92 -5.97 1.08
N ILE A 275 15.65 -5.36 2.24
CA ILE A 275 16.58 -4.53 3.00
C ILE A 275 17.07 -5.24 4.26
N ALA A 276 16.15 -5.76 5.09
CA ALA A 276 16.49 -6.32 6.40
C ALA A 276 17.50 -7.47 6.31
N ASP A 277 17.30 -8.44 5.40
CA ASP A 277 18.13 -9.62 5.29
C ASP A 277 19.55 -9.32 4.73
N ARG A 278 19.71 -8.21 3.98
CA ARG A 278 20.97 -7.89 3.30
C ARG A 278 21.79 -6.80 3.97
N TYR A 279 21.11 -5.84 4.57
CA TYR A 279 21.75 -4.65 5.15
C TYR A 279 21.43 -4.51 6.64
N GLY A 280 20.31 -5.03 7.11
CA GLY A 280 19.71 -4.70 8.40
C GLY A 280 19.09 -3.29 8.39
N GLU A 281 18.09 -3.06 9.22
CA GLU A 281 17.29 -1.82 9.25
C GLU A 281 18.17 -0.60 9.60
N ALA A 282 19.07 -0.74 10.57
CA ALA A 282 19.94 0.32 11.03
C ALA A 282 20.90 0.83 9.94
N ALA A 283 21.54 -0.10 9.21
CA ALA A 283 22.39 0.29 8.07
C ALA A 283 21.56 0.74 6.88
N GLY A 284 20.39 0.14 6.65
CA GLY A 284 19.40 0.57 5.66
C GLY A 284 19.01 2.03 5.85
N ALA A 285 18.64 2.43 7.07
CA ALA A 285 18.28 3.80 7.43
C ALA A 285 19.40 4.78 7.10
N ARG A 286 20.62 4.51 7.55
CA ARG A 286 21.78 5.35 7.28
C ARG A 286 22.06 5.48 5.78
N ILE A 287 22.02 4.38 5.03
CA ILE A 287 22.35 4.40 3.59
C ILE A 287 21.24 5.11 2.82
N ALA A 288 19.96 4.91 3.15
CA ALA A 288 18.84 5.57 2.51
C ALA A 288 18.90 7.09 2.68
N LEU A 289 19.16 7.59 3.89
CA LEU A 289 19.33 9.03 4.15
C LEU A 289 20.53 9.59 3.40
N ALA A 290 21.67 8.87 3.35
CA ALA A 290 22.83 9.26 2.56
C ALA A 290 22.55 9.25 1.05
N ALA A 291 21.66 8.36 0.57
CA ALA A 291 21.29 8.28 -0.84
C ALA A 291 20.31 9.40 -1.27
N GLY A 292 19.65 10.08 -0.34
CA GLY A 292 18.74 11.20 -0.65
C GLY A 292 17.33 11.06 -0.11
N ALA A 293 17.00 10.01 0.65
CA ALA A 293 15.75 9.92 1.40
C ALA A 293 15.72 10.99 2.51
N ASP A 294 14.54 11.51 2.80
CA ASP A 294 14.33 12.47 3.89
C ASP A 294 13.71 11.80 5.12
N GLN A 295 12.94 10.75 4.91
CA GLN A 295 12.40 9.91 5.98
C GLN A 295 12.63 8.43 5.67
N VAL A 296 12.77 7.64 6.73
CA VAL A 296 12.79 6.17 6.66
C VAL A 296 11.68 5.60 7.55
N ILE A 297 10.97 4.59 7.03
CA ILE A 297 9.91 3.91 7.76
C ILE A 297 10.51 2.70 8.47
N VAL A 298 10.25 2.60 9.78
CA VAL A 298 10.51 1.44 10.63
C VAL A 298 9.15 1.01 11.18
N ALA A 299 8.46 0.13 10.44
CA ALA A 299 7.06 -0.20 10.69
C ALA A 299 6.85 -1.31 11.73
N VAL A 300 7.93 -2.00 12.13
CA VAL A 300 7.86 -2.98 13.23
C VAL A 300 7.43 -2.31 14.53
N PRO A 301 6.66 -3.00 15.39
CA PRO A 301 6.22 -2.41 16.66
C PRO A 301 7.32 -2.33 17.72
N ASP A 302 8.45 -3.00 17.52
CA ASP A 302 9.61 -2.94 18.39
C ASP A 302 10.37 -1.63 18.21
N LEU A 303 10.19 -0.69 19.12
CA LEU A 303 10.81 0.63 19.07
C LEU A 303 12.33 0.62 19.31
N GLU A 304 12.91 -0.47 19.79
CA GLU A 304 14.37 -0.63 19.89
C GLU A 304 15.01 -0.67 18.49
N VAL A 305 14.30 -1.21 17.50
CA VAL A 305 14.74 -1.16 16.09
C VAL A 305 14.81 0.30 15.61
N THR A 306 13.78 1.12 15.93
CA THR A 306 13.78 2.55 15.58
C THR A 306 14.92 3.29 16.27
N LEU A 307 15.19 2.99 17.54
CA LEU A 307 16.34 3.55 18.28
C LEU A 307 17.66 3.11 17.65
N GLY A 308 17.80 1.85 17.26
CA GLY A 308 18.97 1.35 16.55
C GLY A 308 19.21 2.07 15.21
N CYS A 309 18.15 2.39 14.47
CA CYS A 309 18.24 3.20 13.25
C CYS A 309 18.74 4.62 13.54
N ARG A 310 18.19 5.27 14.58
CA ARG A 310 18.66 6.59 15.04
C ARG A 310 20.15 6.56 15.36
N ASP A 311 20.59 5.61 16.18
CA ASP A 311 21.95 5.50 16.63
C ASP A 311 22.92 5.29 15.47
N ALA A 312 22.55 4.43 14.51
CA ALA A 312 23.35 4.21 13.31
C ALA A 312 23.48 5.45 12.41
N VAL A 313 22.47 6.32 12.40
CA VAL A 313 22.53 7.61 11.68
C VAL A 313 23.43 8.59 12.40
N LEU A 314 23.31 8.73 13.74
CA LEU A 314 24.17 9.59 14.55
C LEU A 314 25.65 9.16 14.45
N ASP A 315 25.94 7.87 14.57
CA ASP A 315 27.30 7.32 14.40
C ASP A 315 27.87 7.58 13.00
N ALA A 316 26.99 7.59 11.99
CA ALA A 316 27.43 7.89 10.63
C ALA A 316 27.77 9.37 10.43
N VAL A 317 27.05 10.27 11.09
CA VAL A 317 27.37 11.71 11.09
C VAL A 317 28.66 11.96 11.85
N ASP A 318 28.81 11.43 13.06
CA ASP A 318 30.00 11.59 13.89
C ASP A 318 31.27 11.07 13.17
N SER A 319 31.15 9.95 12.45
CA SER A 319 32.25 9.35 11.68
C SER A 319 32.47 9.97 10.28
N GLY A 320 31.70 10.99 9.88
CA GLY A 320 31.76 11.63 8.57
C GLY A 320 31.29 10.77 7.38
N ARG A 321 30.64 9.63 7.63
CA ARG A 321 30.06 8.78 6.59
C ARG A 321 28.72 9.32 6.04
N LEU A 322 28.09 10.23 6.78
CA LEU A 322 26.91 10.98 6.39
C LEU A 322 27.12 12.44 6.80
N SER A 323 26.91 13.37 5.89
CA SER A 323 27.11 14.77 6.25
C SER A 323 25.97 15.30 7.12
N GLU A 324 26.29 16.16 8.05
CA GLU A 324 25.33 16.82 8.92
C GLU A 324 24.34 17.67 8.11
N GLU A 325 24.82 18.36 7.06
CA GLU A 325 24.00 19.17 6.16
C GLU A 325 22.90 18.34 5.51
N ARG A 326 23.18 17.07 5.15
CA ARG A 326 22.17 16.18 4.55
C ARG A 326 21.04 15.89 5.55
N ILE A 327 21.36 15.73 6.83
CA ILE A 327 20.35 15.53 7.87
C ILE A 327 19.53 16.81 8.09
N TRP A 328 20.15 17.97 8.13
CA TRP A 328 19.43 19.25 8.24
C TRP A 328 18.51 19.52 7.05
N GLU A 329 18.96 19.18 5.85
CA GLU A 329 18.17 19.29 4.63
C GLU A 329 16.92 18.38 4.71
N ALA A 330 17.09 17.10 5.09
CA ALA A 330 16.02 16.12 5.26
C ALA A 330 15.03 16.59 6.33
N ALA A 331 15.50 16.87 7.53
CA ALA A 331 14.68 17.35 8.64
C ALA A 331 13.94 18.64 8.29
N GLY A 332 14.57 19.52 7.50
CA GLY A 332 13.96 20.75 7.00
C GLY A 332 12.77 20.49 6.07
N ARG A 333 12.88 19.54 5.12
CA ARG A 333 11.76 19.14 4.27
C ARG A 333 10.61 18.53 5.08
N VAL A 334 10.94 17.60 5.98
CA VAL A 334 9.94 16.94 6.84
C VAL A 334 9.24 17.97 7.72
N ARG A 335 9.97 18.92 8.30
CA ARG A 335 9.36 20.00 9.10
C ARG A 335 8.39 20.85 8.30
N ARG A 336 8.74 21.25 7.07
CA ARG A 336 7.84 22.01 6.20
C ARG A 336 6.57 21.22 5.86
N LEU A 337 6.73 19.92 5.56
CA LEU A 337 5.61 19.01 5.33
C LEU A 337 4.71 18.95 6.57
N ALA A 338 5.29 18.65 7.72
CA ALA A 338 4.57 18.54 9.00
C ALA A 338 3.80 19.83 9.33
N GLN A 339 4.41 20.98 9.15
CA GLN A 339 3.74 22.29 9.37
C GLN A 339 2.57 22.53 8.41
N ARG A 340 2.70 22.11 7.14
CA ARG A 340 1.63 22.25 6.14
C ARG A 340 0.40 21.40 6.47
N TYR A 341 0.59 20.22 7.05
CA TYR A 341 -0.46 19.24 7.34
C TYR A 341 -0.76 19.07 8.83
N ALA A 342 -0.20 19.92 9.70
CA ALA A 342 -0.39 19.87 11.16
C ALA A 342 -1.85 19.99 11.58
N THR A 343 -2.66 20.72 10.82
CA THR A 343 -4.08 20.91 11.10
C THR A 343 -4.87 20.33 9.94
N PRO A 344 -5.56 19.21 10.12
CA PRO A 344 -6.54 18.79 9.12
C PRO A 344 -7.50 19.94 8.86
N ALA A 345 -7.81 20.21 7.60
CA ALA A 345 -8.75 21.26 7.21
C ALA A 345 -10.04 21.15 8.03
N GLY A 346 -10.49 22.22 8.66
CA GLY A 346 -11.57 22.35 9.63
C GLY A 346 -12.79 21.41 9.51
N VAL A 347 -14.02 21.82 9.71
CA VAL A 347 -15.21 20.94 9.61
C VAL A 347 -15.13 20.12 8.31
N VAL A 348 -14.90 18.81 8.44
CA VAL A 348 -14.79 17.92 7.29
C VAL A 348 -16.14 17.90 6.59
N ALA A 349 -16.21 18.48 5.39
CA ALA A 349 -17.42 18.40 4.57
C ALA A 349 -17.76 16.95 4.25
N ALA A 350 -19.04 16.63 4.15
CA ALA A 350 -19.49 15.30 3.73
C ALA A 350 -18.81 14.88 2.42
N TRP A 351 -18.51 13.61 2.28
CA TRP A 351 -17.99 13.02 1.05
C TRP A 351 -19.04 12.15 0.36
N ASP A 352 -18.79 11.79 -0.89
CA ASP A 352 -19.67 10.91 -1.65
C ASP A 352 -19.44 9.43 -1.31
N ALA A 353 -20.25 8.90 -0.41
CA ALA A 353 -20.18 7.48 -0.02
C ALA A 353 -20.56 6.52 -1.17
N GLY A 354 -21.21 6.99 -2.23
CA GLY A 354 -21.61 6.17 -3.38
C GLY A 354 -20.55 6.06 -4.47
N ALA A 355 -19.50 6.90 -4.44
CA ALA A 355 -18.50 6.98 -5.50
C ALA A 355 -17.81 5.64 -5.77
N GLY A 356 -17.48 4.88 -4.73
CA GLY A 356 -16.79 3.60 -4.86
C GLY A 356 -17.64 2.54 -5.57
N LEU A 357 -18.92 2.42 -5.23
CA LEU A 357 -19.82 1.48 -5.91
C LEU A 357 -20.10 1.90 -7.35
N GLU A 358 -20.24 3.20 -7.62
CA GLU A 358 -20.37 3.70 -8.99
C GLU A 358 -19.12 3.35 -9.82
N ALA A 359 -17.92 3.53 -9.26
CA ALA A 359 -16.67 3.17 -9.92
C ALA A 359 -16.58 1.68 -10.22
N ALA A 360 -16.90 0.84 -9.24
CA ALA A 360 -16.91 -0.61 -9.41
C ALA A 360 -17.90 -1.06 -10.49
N ARG A 361 -19.12 -0.50 -10.54
CA ARG A 361 -20.11 -0.78 -11.58
C ARG A 361 -19.62 -0.41 -12.97
N ARG A 362 -18.95 0.73 -13.13
CA ARG A 362 -18.37 1.14 -14.42
C ARG A 362 -17.17 0.28 -14.83
N ALA A 363 -16.45 -0.26 -13.85
CA ALA A 363 -15.30 -1.10 -14.11
C ALA A 363 -15.66 -2.52 -14.54
N VAL A 364 -16.74 -3.13 -14.00
CA VAL A 364 -17.12 -4.50 -14.31
C VAL A 364 -17.18 -4.72 -15.82
N ARG A 365 -16.51 -5.79 -16.27
CA ARG A 365 -16.62 -6.28 -17.64
C ARG A 365 -17.36 -7.59 -17.64
N SER A 366 -18.38 -7.70 -18.50
CA SER A 366 -19.23 -8.88 -18.63
C SER A 366 -19.27 -9.32 -20.09
N ARG A 367 -19.11 -10.62 -20.31
CA ARG A 367 -19.51 -11.31 -21.53
C ARG A 367 -20.93 -11.81 -21.37
N ALA A 368 -21.56 -12.26 -22.43
CA ALA A 368 -22.88 -12.91 -22.34
C ALA A 368 -22.79 -14.11 -21.39
N LEU A 369 -23.58 -14.10 -20.32
CA LEU A 369 -23.61 -15.22 -19.36
C LEU A 369 -24.18 -16.47 -20.05
N PRO A 370 -23.62 -17.66 -19.80
CA PRO A 370 -24.05 -18.89 -20.44
C PRO A 370 -25.47 -19.32 -20.05
N ARG A 371 -25.95 -18.91 -18.88
CA ARG A 371 -27.33 -19.19 -18.35
C ARG A 371 -27.66 -18.22 -17.22
N ALA A 372 -28.98 -18.21 -16.87
CA ALA A 372 -29.41 -17.51 -15.67
C ALA A 372 -28.82 -18.16 -14.41
N VAL A 373 -28.48 -17.32 -13.42
CA VAL A 373 -27.72 -17.74 -12.24
C VAL A 373 -28.51 -17.70 -10.93
N ARG A 374 -29.86 -17.65 -11.01
CA ARG A 374 -30.72 -17.68 -9.82
C ARG A 374 -30.51 -18.95 -9.02
N GLY A 375 -30.39 -18.82 -7.69
CA GLY A 375 -30.10 -19.94 -6.80
C GLY A 375 -28.70 -20.53 -7.01
N ALA A 376 -27.76 -19.73 -7.50
CA ALA A 376 -26.42 -20.19 -7.79
C ALA A 376 -25.72 -20.76 -6.55
N HIS A 377 -24.91 -21.81 -6.78
CA HIS A 377 -23.86 -22.19 -5.85
C HIS A 377 -22.54 -21.50 -6.23
N VAL A 378 -22.09 -20.59 -5.37
CA VAL A 378 -20.86 -19.83 -5.57
C VAL A 378 -19.68 -20.58 -4.97
N VAL A 379 -18.67 -20.89 -5.77
CA VAL A 379 -17.37 -21.41 -5.32
C VAL A 379 -16.39 -20.25 -5.36
N ASP A 380 -15.96 -19.81 -4.19
CA ASP A 380 -15.12 -18.64 -4.06
C ASP A 380 -13.71 -19.05 -3.58
N LEU A 381 -12.72 -18.85 -4.47
CA LEU A 381 -11.33 -19.25 -4.24
C LEU A 381 -10.52 -18.04 -3.73
N PHE A 382 -10.04 -18.15 -2.50
CA PHE A 382 -9.23 -17.10 -1.87
C PHE A 382 -7.73 -17.35 -2.06
N PRO A 383 -6.96 -16.33 -2.42
CA PRO A 383 -5.51 -16.42 -2.39
C PRO A 383 -5.03 -16.63 -0.95
N PRO A 384 -3.79 -17.13 -0.76
CA PRO A 384 -3.21 -17.22 0.57
C PRO A 384 -3.10 -15.83 1.21
N PRO A 385 -3.09 -15.73 2.56
CA PRO A 385 -2.86 -14.47 3.25
C PRO A 385 -1.53 -13.82 2.81
N HIS A 386 -1.56 -12.50 2.64
CA HIS A 386 -0.39 -11.73 2.25
C HIS A 386 -0.13 -10.60 3.27
N PRO A 387 1.13 -10.31 3.67
CA PRO A 387 1.43 -9.30 4.69
C PRO A 387 0.91 -7.90 4.35
N ALA A 388 0.96 -7.51 3.08
CA ALA A 388 0.57 -6.18 2.61
C ALA A 388 -0.87 -6.11 2.08
N LEU A 389 -1.50 -7.26 1.72
CA LEU A 389 -2.81 -7.29 1.08
C LEU A 389 -3.86 -7.81 2.06
N ASN A 390 -4.83 -6.96 2.37
CA ASN A 390 -6.02 -7.37 3.12
C ASN A 390 -7.17 -7.61 2.15
N TRP A 391 -7.44 -8.86 1.83
CA TRP A 391 -8.55 -9.25 0.96
C TRP A 391 -9.93 -9.11 1.64
N GLY A 392 -9.99 -8.52 2.86
CA GLY A 392 -11.22 -8.17 3.57
C GLY A 392 -12.01 -9.36 4.14
N GLY A 393 -11.65 -10.58 3.82
CA GLY A 393 -12.42 -11.78 4.18
C GLY A 393 -13.81 -11.82 3.53
N GLU A 394 -14.11 -10.90 2.62
CA GLU A 394 -15.40 -10.78 1.95
C GLU A 394 -15.49 -11.77 0.79
N ASP A 395 -16.61 -12.44 0.69
CA ASP A 395 -16.89 -13.39 -0.38
C ASP A 395 -18.04 -12.89 -1.29
N LEU A 396 -18.05 -13.38 -2.51
CA LEU A 396 -19.06 -13.01 -3.49
C LEU A 396 -20.47 -13.40 -3.04
N LEU A 397 -20.60 -14.49 -2.29
CA LEU A 397 -21.88 -14.95 -1.78
C LEU A 397 -22.50 -13.96 -0.78
N THR A 398 -21.69 -13.34 0.07
CA THR A 398 -22.13 -12.31 1.02
C THR A 398 -22.78 -11.13 0.30
N GLU A 399 -22.25 -10.71 -0.84
CA GLU A 399 -22.82 -9.64 -1.64
C GLU A 399 -23.98 -10.10 -2.56
N LEU A 400 -24.02 -11.38 -2.92
CA LEU A 400 -25.09 -11.93 -3.75
C LEU A 400 -26.37 -12.23 -2.96
N ARG A 401 -26.28 -12.76 -1.73
CA ARG A 401 -27.42 -13.17 -0.91
C ARG A 401 -28.50 -12.09 -0.68
N PRO A 402 -28.17 -10.81 -0.47
CA PRO A 402 -29.18 -9.76 -0.38
C PRO A 402 -30.01 -9.57 -1.67
N LEU A 403 -29.46 -9.98 -2.82
CA LEU A 403 -30.10 -9.87 -4.14
C LEU A 403 -30.76 -11.19 -4.56
N ASP A 404 -30.22 -12.33 -4.15
CA ASP A 404 -30.73 -13.68 -4.36
C ASP A 404 -30.62 -14.52 -3.07
N PRO A 405 -31.64 -14.49 -2.20
CA PRO A 405 -31.62 -15.25 -0.94
C PRO A 405 -31.51 -16.77 -1.10
N THR A 406 -31.71 -17.28 -2.31
CA THR A 406 -31.61 -18.73 -2.61
C THR A 406 -30.19 -19.16 -2.95
N ALA A 407 -29.28 -18.22 -3.12
CA ALA A 407 -27.85 -18.50 -3.39
C ALA A 407 -27.18 -19.20 -2.20
N SER A 408 -26.32 -20.16 -2.52
CA SER A 408 -25.47 -20.90 -1.59
C SER A 408 -24.02 -20.84 -2.02
N GLY A 409 -23.08 -21.35 -1.23
CA GLY A 409 -21.70 -21.34 -1.69
C GLY A 409 -20.72 -22.07 -0.79
N THR A 410 -19.52 -22.20 -1.31
CA THR A 410 -18.35 -22.81 -0.66
C THR A 410 -17.12 -21.89 -0.86
N ALA A 411 -16.53 -21.46 0.24
CA ALA A 411 -15.26 -20.74 0.24
C ALA A 411 -14.08 -21.72 0.35
N VAL A 412 -13.06 -21.56 -0.46
CA VAL A 412 -11.83 -22.37 -0.45
C VAL A 412 -10.64 -21.43 -0.25
N SER A 413 -10.01 -21.53 0.93
CA SER A 413 -8.83 -20.72 1.29
C SER A 413 -7.56 -21.55 1.16
N GLY A 414 -6.66 -21.13 0.28
CA GLY A 414 -5.40 -21.83 0.01
C GLY A 414 -5.58 -23.14 -0.76
N GLU A 415 -4.47 -23.73 -1.13
CA GLU A 415 -4.43 -24.98 -1.91
C GLU A 415 -4.95 -26.16 -1.10
N PRO A 416 -6.01 -26.87 -1.56
CA PRO A 416 -6.57 -27.99 -0.83
C PRO A 416 -5.66 -29.21 -0.91
N CYS A 417 -5.55 -29.97 0.21
CA CYS A 417 -4.78 -31.21 0.27
C CYS A 417 -5.32 -32.31 -0.68
N ASP A 418 -6.63 -32.37 -0.90
CA ASP A 418 -7.31 -33.27 -1.85
C ASP A 418 -8.29 -32.50 -2.69
N GLN A 419 -7.77 -31.97 -3.80
CA GLN A 419 -8.56 -31.21 -4.76
C GLN A 419 -9.70 -32.02 -5.36
N SER A 420 -9.48 -33.30 -5.69
CA SER A 420 -10.49 -34.14 -6.34
C SER A 420 -11.67 -34.39 -5.41
N ALA A 421 -11.42 -34.78 -4.17
CA ALA A 421 -12.48 -35.02 -3.18
C ALA A 421 -13.29 -33.74 -2.91
N LEU A 422 -12.62 -32.58 -2.86
CA LEU A 422 -13.28 -31.29 -2.63
C LEU A 422 -14.16 -30.89 -3.83
N VAL A 423 -13.67 -31.07 -5.06
CA VAL A 423 -14.45 -30.82 -6.29
C VAL A 423 -15.70 -31.71 -6.31
N ASP A 424 -15.57 -33.01 -6.04
CA ASP A 424 -16.72 -33.93 -5.96
C ASP A 424 -17.71 -33.53 -4.86
N GLY A 425 -17.22 -33.05 -3.71
CA GLY A 425 -18.03 -32.53 -2.62
C GLY A 425 -18.84 -31.31 -3.04
N ILE A 426 -18.21 -30.34 -3.67
CA ILE A 426 -18.83 -29.11 -4.17
C ILE A 426 -19.90 -29.44 -5.22
N LEU A 427 -19.60 -30.32 -6.18
CA LEU A 427 -20.55 -30.70 -7.21
C LEU A 427 -21.79 -31.39 -6.63
N ARG A 428 -21.65 -32.18 -5.58
CA ARG A 428 -22.80 -32.76 -4.85
C ARG A 428 -23.64 -31.69 -4.13
N LEU A 429 -22.98 -30.69 -3.52
CA LEU A 429 -23.64 -29.56 -2.85
C LEU A 429 -24.38 -28.65 -3.85
N ALA A 430 -23.75 -28.37 -4.97
CA ALA A 430 -24.34 -27.55 -6.03
C ALA A 430 -25.52 -28.24 -6.72
N ALA A 431 -25.48 -29.57 -6.81
CA ALA A 431 -26.49 -30.39 -7.52
C ALA A 431 -26.86 -29.80 -8.90
N ASP A 432 -28.11 -29.45 -9.12
CA ASP A 432 -28.63 -28.85 -10.36
C ASP A 432 -28.57 -27.30 -10.35
N SER A 433 -28.12 -26.68 -9.26
CA SER A 433 -27.99 -25.22 -9.17
C SER A 433 -26.99 -24.68 -10.22
N PRO A 434 -27.20 -23.46 -10.76
CA PRO A 434 -26.18 -22.79 -11.51
C PRO A 434 -24.88 -22.70 -10.69
N LEU A 435 -23.74 -22.95 -11.32
CA LEU A 435 -22.44 -22.88 -10.67
C LEU A 435 -21.75 -21.57 -11.05
N VAL A 436 -21.25 -20.83 -10.05
CA VAL A 436 -20.40 -19.64 -10.23
C VAL A 436 -19.07 -19.94 -9.58
N VAL A 437 -17.98 -19.80 -10.32
CA VAL A 437 -16.61 -20.03 -9.82
C VAL A 437 -15.85 -18.71 -9.86
N ALA A 438 -15.55 -18.16 -8.68
CA ALA A 438 -14.79 -16.93 -8.53
C ALA A 438 -13.33 -17.25 -8.18
N THR A 439 -12.39 -16.70 -8.95
CA THR A 439 -10.95 -16.79 -8.71
C THR A 439 -10.39 -15.41 -8.40
N CYS A 440 -9.32 -15.37 -7.61
CA CYS A 440 -8.57 -14.15 -7.35
C CYS A 440 -7.12 -14.36 -7.75
N ASP A 441 -6.73 -13.73 -8.88
CA ASP A 441 -5.35 -13.77 -9.37
C ASP A 441 -4.82 -15.20 -9.61
N ALA A 442 -5.63 -16.05 -10.28
CA ALA A 442 -5.28 -17.43 -10.61
C ALA A 442 -3.99 -17.56 -11.43
N GLY A 443 -3.61 -16.51 -12.19
CA GLY A 443 -2.37 -16.45 -12.94
C GLY A 443 -1.09 -16.50 -12.09
N ILE A 444 -1.17 -16.04 -10.84
CA ILE A 444 -0.08 -16.16 -9.86
C ILE A 444 -0.35 -17.20 -8.76
N HIS A 445 -1.54 -17.79 -8.78
CA HIS A 445 -1.95 -18.87 -7.88
C HIS A 445 -2.40 -20.10 -8.70
N PRO A 446 -1.48 -20.88 -9.30
CA PRO A 446 -1.80 -21.96 -10.25
C PRO A 446 -2.81 -22.99 -9.73
N TRP A 447 -2.88 -23.20 -8.41
CA TRP A 447 -3.86 -24.08 -7.80
C TRP A 447 -5.32 -23.61 -8.04
N GLN A 448 -5.56 -22.29 -8.07
CA GLN A 448 -6.90 -21.75 -8.37
C GLN A 448 -7.30 -22.05 -9.80
N ALA A 449 -6.38 -21.87 -10.75
CA ALA A 449 -6.62 -22.22 -12.15
C ALA A 449 -6.93 -23.72 -12.29
N SER A 450 -6.10 -24.59 -11.70
CA SER A 450 -6.31 -26.04 -11.70
C SER A 450 -7.66 -26.43 -11.08
N PHE A 451 -8.02 -25.82 -9.95
CA PHE A 451 -9.29 -26.09 -9.24
C PHE A 451 -10.50 -25.64 -10.08
N ARG A 452 -10.47 -24.43 -10.61
CA ARG A 452 -11.46 -23.89 -11.53
C ARG A 452 -11.66 -24.82 -12.73
N ASP A 453 -10.58 -25.22 -13.38
CA ASP A 453 -10.61 -26.02 -14.59
C ASP A 453 -11.15 -27.44 -14.30
N ALA A 454 -10.89 -28.02 -13.14
CA ALA A 454 -11.47 -29.27 -12.70
C ALA A 454 -13.01 -29.19 -12.48
N LEU A 455 -13.51 -28.06 -11.97
CA LEU A 455 -14.95 -27.79 -11.89
C LEU A 455 -15.56 -27.61 -13.29
N LEU A 456 -14.91 -26.84 -14.17
CA LEU A 456 -15.41 -26.58 -15.53
C LEU A 456 -15.43 -27.84 -16.42
N ALA A 457 -14.51 -28.76 -16.22
CA ALA A 457 -14.51 -30.04 -16.92
C ALA A 457 -15.78 -30.87 -16.61
N ARG A 458 -16.39 -30.68 -15.43
CA ARG A 458 -17.62 -31.36 -14.99
C ARG A 458 -18.87 -30.50 -15.19
N ARG A 459 -18.73 -29.19 -15.14
CA ARG A 459 -19.79 -28.18 -15.29
C ARG A 459 -19.35 -27.10 -16.28
N PRO A 460 -19.34 -27.39 -17.58
CA PRO A 460 -18.91 -26.44 -18.62
C PRO A 460 -19.85 -25.24 -18.75
N ASP A 461 -21.02 -25.31 -18.14
CA ASP A 461 -22.03 -24.25 -18.03
C ASP A 461 -21.77 -23.30 -16.83
N ALA A 462 -20.75 -23.53 -16.03
CA ALA A 462 -20.44 -22.68 -14.88
C ALA A 462 -19.98 -21.28 -15.34
N VAL A 463 -20.43 -20.26 -14.62
CA VAL A 463 -20.00 -18.86 -14.82
C VAL A 463 -18.67 -18.63 -14.11
N ARG A 464 -17.71 -18.08 -14.84
CA ARG A 464 -16.38 -17.76 -14.33
C ARG A 464 -16.29 -16.29 -13.97
N VAL A 465 -15.83 -16.01 -12.76
CA VAL A 465 -15.64 -14.64 -12.26
C VAL A 465 -14.17 -14.42 -11.90
N ASP A 466 -13.53 -13.48 -12.56
CA ASP A 466 -12.19 -13.02 -12.18
C ASP A 466 -12.32 -11.85 -11.20
N THR A 467 -11.89 -12.03 -9.95
CA THR A 467 -11.92 -10.96 -8.92
C THR A 467 -10.56 -10.27 -8.73
N GLY A 468 -9.60 -10.55 -9.60
CA GLY A 468 -8.30 -9.91 -9.73
C GLY A 468 -8.12 -9.28 -11.11
N LEU A 469 -6.94 -9.47 -11.72
CA LEU A 469 -6.72 -9.14 -13.13
C LEU A 469 -7.50 -10.11 -14.04
N PRO A 470 -7.87 -9.70 -15.28
CA PRO A 470 -8.68 -10.52 -16.15
C PRO A 470 -7.90 -11.75 -16.66
N GLU A 471 -8.47 -12.94 -16.48
CA GLU A 471 -7.89 -14.21 -16.89
C GLU A 471 -8.83 -15.02 -17.83
N GLY A 472 -9.74 -14.32 -18.48
CA GLY A 472 -10.67 -14.90 -19.43
C GLY A 472 -12.01 -15.31 -18.84
N GLY A 473 -12.34 -14.86 -17.64
CA GLY A 473 -13.65 -15.02 -17.00
C GLY A 473 -14.81 -14.44 -17.83
N ASP A 474 -16.02 -14.87 -17.52
CA ASP A 474 -17.25 -14.33 -18.10
C ASP A 474 -17.59 -12.97 -17.48
N LEU A 475 -17.17 -12.77 -16.22
CA LEU A 475 -17.20 -11.51 -15.50
C LEU A 475 -15.80 -11.20 -14.95
N CYS A 476 -15.45 -9.90 -14.90
CA CYS A 476 -14.26 -9.44 -14.21
C CYS A 476 -14.57 -8.18 -13.40
N SER A 477 -14.20 -8.17 -12.12
CA SER A 477 -14.38 -7.04 -11.19
C SER A 477 -13.16 -6.14 -11.04
N PHE A 478 -11.99 -6.58 -11.50
CA PHE A 478 -10.69 -5.88 -11.34
C PHE A 478 -10.34 -5.52 -9.90
N GLY A 479 -10.76 -6.35 -8.97
CA GLY A 479 -10.52 -6.20 -7.54
C GLY A 479 -11.49 -7.04 -6.73
N ARG A 480 -11.11 -7.31 -5.46
CA ARG A 480 -11.89 -8.12 -4.54
C ARG A 480 -12.47 -7.33 -3.36
N GLY A 481 -12.35 -5.99 -3.40
CA GLY A 481 -13.03 -5.15 -2.40
C GLY A 481 -14.55 -5.32 -2.47
N ARG A 482 -15.25 -5.06 -1.38
CA ARG A 482 -16.69 -5.25 -1.25
C ARG A 482 -17.49 -4.62 -2.38
N VAL A 483 -17.17 -3.37 -2.76
CA VAL A 483 -17.87 -2.70 -3.86
C VAL A 483 -17.66 -3.41 -5.21
N ASN A 484 -16.49 -4.04 -5.42
CA ASN A 484 -16.21 -4.82 -6.62
C ASN A 484 -17.08 -6.08 -6.66
N LEU A 485 -17.16 -6.82 -5.55
CA LEU A 485 -18.00 -8.02 -5.42
C LEU A 485 -19.49 -7.67 -5.52
N ARG A 486 -19.91 -6.56 -4.92
CA ARG A 486 -21.27 -6.04 -5.03
C ARG A 486 -21.66 -5.75 -6.47
N ALA A 487 -20.81 -5.09 -7.23
CA ALA A 487 -21.06 -4.80 -8.64
C ALA A 487 -21.18 -6.08 -9.49
N VAL A 488 -20.38 -7.12 -9.22
CA VAL A 488 -20.50 -8.44 -9.85
C VAL A 488 -21.83 -9.12 -9.44
N ALA A 489 -22.17 -9.09 -8.17
CA ALA A 489 -23.42 -9.67 -7.66
C ALA A 489 -24.67 -9.05 -8.33
N GLU A 490 -24.65 -7.73 -8.56
CA GLU A 490 -25.71 -7.03 -9.29
C GLU A 490 -25.82 -7.51 -10.74
N VAL A 491 -24.71 -7.74 -11.43
CA VAL A 491 -24.74 -8.30 -12.80
C VAL A 491 -25.26 -9.73 -12.81
N LEU A 492 -24.83 -10.56 -11.86
CA LEU A 492 -25.34 -11.93 -11.73
C LEU A 492 -26.85 -11.95 -11.44
N SER A 493 -27.32 -11.05 -10.57
CA SER A 493 -28.74 -10.97 -10.23
C SER A 493 -29.61 -10.36 -11.34
N ALA A 494 -29.08 -9.41 -12.12
CA ALA A 494 -29.79 -8.80 -13.24
C ALA A 494 -30.02 -9.76 -14.43
N SER A 495 -29.32 -10.90 -14.43
CA SER A 495 -29.50 -11.98 -15.41
C SER A 495 -30.74 -12.86 -15.10
N LEU A 496 -31.50 -12.49 -14.06
CA LEU A 496 -32.73 -13.16 -13.63
C LEU A 496 -33.93 -12.62 -14.39
#